data_9efe46da5cd6ed368107e716aa6deb9c
#
_entry.id   9efe46da5cd6ed368107e716aa6deb9c
#
_cell.length_a   1.000
_cell.length_b   1.000
_cell.length_c   1.000
_cell.angle_alpha   90.00
_cell.angle_beta   90.00
_cell.angle_gamma   90.00
#
_symmetry.space_group_name_H-M   'P 1'
#
loop_
_entity.id
_entity.type
_entity.pdbx_description
1 polymer ?
#
loop_
_entity_poly.entity_id
_entity_poly.type
_entity_poly.pdbx_seq_one_letter_code
_entity_poly.pdbx_strand_id
1 'polypeptide(L)'
;MLFRSQAKPRLIHIEIDLMNNFKRLGVRAKLLNGKERLHLMHDMFHMGDHDRFNFDWKWLPESGLSVKDFIAPTGFAFPKNRVFQMGGMYGSMSYLQITASDLSDQLLKDFLDMESSQIVTMHIQSVDQNKAIKSIKHTITELDRSKIEEQKKAVR
;
A
#
# COMPACT_ATOMS: atom_id res chain seq x y z
N MET A 1 -25.91 -0.20 -15.07
CA MET A 1 -25.98 1.18 -14.55
C MET A 1 -26.39 1.29 -13.08
N LEU A 2 -27.18 0.39 -12.53
CA LEU A 2 -27.65 0.42 -11.12
C LEU A 2 -26.52 0.33 -10.05
N PHE A 3 -25.44 -0.39 -10.31
CA PHE A 3 -24.32 -0.53 -9.35
C PHE A 3 -23.57 0.79 -9.06
N ARG A 4 -23.43 1.69 -10.03
CA ARG A 4 -22.74 2.97 -9.83
C ARG A 4 -23.53 3.95 -8.95
N SER A 5 -24.87 3.93 -9.01
CA SER A 5 -25.71 4.83 -8.23
C SER A 5 -25.73 4.50 -6.75
N GLN A 6 -25.60 3.22 -6.38
CA GLN A 6 -25.56 2.78 -4.98
C GLN A 6 -24.15 2.81 -4.37
N ALA A 7 -23.11 2.62 -5.17
CA ALA A 7 -21.73 2.63 -4.69
C ALA A 7 -21.26 4.02 -4.26
N LYS A 8 -21.66 5.06 -4.99
CA LYS A 8 -21.24 6.44 -4.71
C LYS A 8 -21.66 6.95 -3.33
N PRO A 9 -22.92 6.82 -2.88
CA PRO A 9 -23.30 7.20 -1.51
C PRO A 9 -22.54 6.46 -0.44
N ARG A 10 -22.29 5.13 -0.61
CA ARG A 10 -21.52 4.34 0.34
C ARG A 10 -20.07 4.82 0.46
N LEU A 11 -19.43 5.14 -0.66
CA LEU A 11 -18.06 5.66 -0.65
C LEU A 11 -18.00 7.03 0.04
N ILE A 12 -18.98 7.90 -0.17
CA ILE A 12 -19.07 9.19 0.52
C ILE A 12 -19.24 9.01 2.04
N HIS A 13 -20.04 8.04 2.50
CA HIS A 13 -20.15 7.75 3.92
C HIS A 13 -18.83 7.28 4.53
N ILE A 14 -18.15 6.34 3.88
CA ILE A 14 -16.84 5.86 4.33
C ILE A 14 -15.84 7.01 4.41
N GLU A 15 -15.83 7.88 3.42
CA GLU A 15 -14.98 9.07 3.37
C GLU A 15 -15.23 10.00 4.56
N ILE A 16 -16.51 10.31 4.84
CA ILE A 16 -16.90 11.14 5.99
C ILE A 16 -16.49 10.49 7.31
N ASP A 17 -16.71 9.20 7.46
CA ASP A 17 -16.35 8.46 8.67
C ASP A 17 -14.83 8.45 8.90
N LEU A 18 -14.05 8.23 7.85
CA LEU A 18 -12.58 8.29 7.92
C LEU A 18 -12.10 9.69 8.30
N MET A 19 -12.64 10.74 7.67
CA MET A 19 -12.27 12.12 7.99
C MET A 19 -12.63 12.49 9.44
N ASN A 20 -13.78 12.05 9.93
CA ASN A 20 -14.18 12.26 11.31
C ASN A 20 -13.26 11.52 12.30
N ASN A 21 -12.84 10.29 11.97
CA ASN A 21 -11.90 9.54 12.80
C ASN A 21 -10.54 10.23 12.88
N PHE A 22 -9.98 10.69 11.74
CA PHE A 22 -8.74 11.47 11.74
C PHE A 22 -8.86 12.74 12.56
N LYS A 23 -9.97 13.46 12.44
CA LYS A 23 -10.24 14.67 13.25
C LYS A 23 -10.28 14.37 14.74
N ARG A 24 -10.89 13.25 15.15
CA ARG A 24 -10.92 12.81 16.57
C ARG A 24 -9.53 12.47 17.11
N LEU A 25 -8.64 11.97 16.26
CA LEU A 25 -7.24 11.70 16.59
C LEU A 25 -6.35 12.95 16.54
N GLY A 26 -6.91 14.13 16.25
CA GLY A 26 -6.15 15.37 16.11
C GLY A 26 -5.31 15.45 14.82
N VAL A 27 -5.50 14.51 13.91
CA VAL A 27 -4.78 14.47 12.63
C VAL A 27 -5.50 15.32 11.58
N ARG A 28 -4.73 16.19 10.91
CA ARG A 28 -5.23 16.93 9.74
C ARG A 28 -5.17 16.05 8.51
N ALA A 29 -6.31 15.66 8.00
CA ALA A 29 -6.43 14.91 6.75
C ALA A 29 -7.06 15.78 5.66
N LYS A 30 -6.65 15.57 4.41
CA LYS A 30 -7.17 16.24 3.22
C LYS A 30 -7.51 15.20 2.17
N LEU A 31 -8.67 15.36 1.54
CA LEU A 31 -9.03 14.59 0.36
C LEU A 31 -8.25 15.09 -0.85
N LEU A 32 -7.61 14.19 -1.55
CA LEU A 32 -6.87 14.49 -2.75
C LEU A 32 -7.75 14.26 -3.98
N ASN A 33 -7.82 15.26 -4.86
CA ASN A 33 -8.39 15.09 -6.19
C ASN A 33 -7.43 14.29 -7.10
N GLY A 34 -7.88 13.95 -8.32
CA GLY A 34 -7.09 13.12 -9.23
C GLY A 34 -5.72 13.69 -9.56
N LYS A 35 -5.62 15.01 -9.77
CA LYS A 35 -4.34 15.68 -10.06
C LYS A 35 -3.42 15.70 -8.84
N GLU A 36 -3.95 15.98 -7.67
CA GLU A 36 -3.19 15.97 -6.41
C GLU A 36 -2.66 14.57 -6.07
N ARG A 37 -3.43 13.52 -6.37
CA ARG A 37 -2.98 12.13 -6.22
C ARG A 37 -1.82 11.80 -7.16
N LEU A 38 -1.89 12.24 -8.41
CA LEU A 38 -0.80 12.05 -9.38
C LEU A 38 0.44 12.82 -8.95
N HIS A 39 0.27 14.03 -8.43
CA HIS A 39 1.39 14.82 -7.88
C HIS A 39 2.06 14.10 -6.71
N LEU A 40 1.28 13.60 -5.77
CA LEU A 40 1.81 12.81 -4.66
C LEU A 40 2.59 11.57 -5.16
N MET A 41 2.06 10.85 -6.14
CA MET A 41 2.73 9.70 -6.73
C MET A 41 4.01 10.10 -7.46
N HIS A 42 3.99 11.21 -8.20
CA HIS A 42 5.17 11.76 -8.85
C HIS A 42 6.26 12.06 -7.81
N ASP A 43 5.93 12.76 -6.73
CA ASP A 43 6.90 13.10 -5.67
C ASP A 43 7.49 11.85 -5.02
N MET A 44 6.69 10.79 -4.86
CA MET A 44 7.16 9.49 -4.34
C MET A 44 8.14 8.79 -5.28
N PHE A 45 7.96 8.90 -6.58
CA PHE A 45 8.84 8.27 -7.58
C PHE A 45 10.02 9.13 -8.00
N HIS A 46 9.99 10.42 -7.69
CA HIS A 46 11.06 11.39 -8.00
C HIS A 46 11.77 11.89 -6.74
N MET A 47 11.79 11.08 -5.67
CA MET A 47 12.56 11.41 -4.46
C MET A 47 14.04 11.59 -4.81
N GLY A 48 14.58 12.76 -4.50
CA GLY A 48 15.96 13.12 -4.82
C GLY A 48 16.18 13.63 -6.25
N ASP A 49 15.15 13.77 -7.03
CA ASP A 49 15.16 14.37 -8.36
C ASP A 49 14.53 15.77 -8.32
N HIS A 50 14.95 16.64 -9.22
CA HIS A 50 14.44 18.02 -9.31
C HIS A 50 13.35 18.19 -10.37
N ASP A 51 12.84 17.10 -10.91
CA ASP A 51 11.78 17.14 -11.90
C ASP A 51 10.48 17.68 -11.30
N ARG A 52 9.90 18.64 -12.02
CA ARG A 52 8.65 19.27 -11.59
C ARG A 52 7.47 18.53 -12.19
N PHE A 53 6.50 18.21 -11.35
CA PHE A 53 5.23 17.65 -11.81
C PHE A 53 4.49 18.65 -12.71
N ASN A 54 4.41 18.35 -14.00
CA ASN A 54 3.70 19.14 -14.99
C ASN A 54 2.63 18.30 -15.69
N PHE A 55 1.42 18.32 -15.15
CA PHE A 55 0.29 17.54 -15.66
C PHE A 55 -0.97 18.39 -15.75
N ASP A 56 -1.68 18.27 -16.88
CA ASP A 56 -3.04 18.79 -17.06
C ASP A 56 -3.90 17.80 -17.83
N TRP A 57 -5.11 17.57 -17.34
CA TRP A 57 -6.10 16.70 -17.97
C TRP A 57 -6.45 17.11 -19.40
N LYS A 58 -6.34 18.42 -19.71
CA LYS A 58 -6.64 18.96 -21.04
C LYS A 58 -5.61 18.54 -22.09
N TRP A 59 -4.35 18.36 -21.67
CA TRP A 59 -3.27 17.99 -22.59
C TRP A 59 -3.19 16.49 -22.81
N LEU A 60 -3.71 15.70 -21.89
CA LEU A 60 -3.56 14.24 -21.94
C LEU A 60 -4.05 13.62 -23.25
N PRO A 61 -5.24 13.97 -23.81
CA PRO A 61 -5.71 13.38 -25.06
C PRO A 61 -4.85 13.74 -26.28
N GLU A 62 -4.23 14.91 -26.27
CA GLU A 62 -3.43 15.44 -27.38
C GLU A 62 -1.96 15.01 -27.29
N SER A 63 -1.48 14.66 -26.10
CA SER A 63 -0.07 14.32 -25.86
C SER A 63 0.32 12.94 -26.36
N GLY A 64 -0.64 12.04 -26.58
CA GLY A 64 -0.38 10.62 -26.86
C GLY A 64 0.24 9.84 -25.70
N LEU A 65 0.38 10.48 -24.51
CA LEU A 65 0.95 9.89 -23.31
C LEU A 65 -0.14 9.29 -22.43
N SER A 66 0.23 8.35 -21.60
CA SER A 66 -0.61 7.84 -20.53
C SER A 66 -0.37 8.59 -19.22
N VAL A 67 -1.31 8.51 -18.29
CA VAL A 67 -1.15 9.07 -16.94
C VAL A 67 0.11 8.54 -16.24
N LYS A 68 0.52 7.31 -16.56
CA LYS A 68 1.71 6.68 -15.97
C LYS A 68 3.01 7.37 -16.40
N ASP A 69 3.05 7.92 -17.60
CA ASP A 69 4.26 8.58 -18.14
C ASP A 69 4.58 9.87 -17.38
N PHE A 70 3.57 10.50 -16.77
CA PHE A 70 3.75 11.69 -15.94
C PHE A 70 4.20 11.42 -14.50
N ILE A 71 4.16 10.17 -14.06
CA ILE A 71 4.57 9.76 -12.71
C ILE A 71 5.76 8.79 -12.73
N ALA A 72 6.14 8.30 -13.91
CA ALA A 72 7.26 7.38 -14.04
C ALA A 72 8.58 8.06 -13.65
N PRO A 73 9.45 7.37 -12.90
CA PRO A 73 10.75 7.92 -12.55
C PRO A 73 11.63 8.08 -13.79
N THR A 74 12.51 9.08 -13.78
CA THR A 74 13.44 9.38 -14.88
C THR A 74 14.41 8.23 -15.19
N GLY A 75 14.76 7.44 -14.17
CA GLY A 75 15.59 6.26 -14.30
C GLY A 75 15.27 5.25 -13.22
N PHE A 76 15.26 3.97 -13.61
CA PHE A 76 15.03 2.88 -12.70
C PHE A 76 15.96 1.70 -13.02
N ALA A 77 16.70 1.22 -12.02
CA ALA A 77 17.62 0.10 -12.17
C ALA A 77 17.61 -0.82 -10.93
N PHE A 78 17.99 -2.07 -11.14
CA PHE A 78 18.23 -3.05 -10.07
C PHE A 78 19.71 -3.42 -10.02
N PRO A 79 20.54 -2.64 -9.31
CA PRO A 79 21.97 -2.94 -9.20
C PRO A 79 22.26 -4.23 -8.43
N LYS A 80 21.34 -4.65 -7.55
CA LYS A 80 21.41 -5.89 -6.76
C LYS A 80 20.00 -6.45 -6.55
N ASN A 81 19.89 -7.74 -6.21
CA ASN A 81 18.62 -8.44 -6.05
C ASN A 81 17.63 -7.82 -5.02
N ARG A 82 18.14 -7.08 -4.04
CA ARG A 82 17.31 -6.47 -2.98
C ARG A 82 17.37 -4.95 -2.98
N VAL A 83 18.04 -4.35 -3.96
CA VAL A 83 18.27 -2.92 -4.04
C VAL A 83 17.82 -2.44 -5.39
N PHE A 84 16.98 -1.43 -5.41
CA PHE A 84 16.65 -0.69 -6.60
C PHE A 84 17.29 0.70 -6.54
N GLN A 85 17.50 1.28 -7.68
CA GLN A 85 17.90 2.67 -7.83
C GLN A 85 16.81 3.39 -8.63
N MET A 86 16.43 4.56 -8.15
CA MET A 86 15.40 5.39 -8.74
C MET A 86 15.91 6.83 -8.70
N GLY A 87 16.18 7.40 -9.87
CA GLY A 87 16.91 8.67 -9.96
C GLY A 87 18.27 8.57 -9.24
N GLY A 88 18.58 9.52 -8.37
CA GLY A 88 19.78 9.54 -7.53
C GLY A 88 19.70 8.76 -6.23
N MET A 89 18.56 8.12 -5.93
CA MET A 89 18.32 7.45 -4.65
C MET A 89 18.39 5.94 -4.77
N TYR A 90 18.90 5.29 -3.71
CA TYR A 90 18.86 3.84 -3.55
C TYR A 90 17.75 3.47 -2.57
N GLY A 91 17.03 2.41 -2.88
CA GLY A 91 15.97 1.91 -2.03
C GLY A 91 15.93 0.39 -1.98
N SER A 92 15.20 -0.12 -0.99
CA SER A 92 14.84 -1.52 -0.89
C SER A 92 13.35 -1.64 -0.60
N MET A 93 12.76 -2.75 -0.98
CA MET A 93 11.36 -3.04 -0.74
C MET A 93 11.24 -4.26 0.16
N SER A 94 10.42 -4.14 1.18
CA SER A 94 10.07 -5.24 2.07
C SER A 94 8.56 -5.33 2.17
N TYR A 95 8.04 -6.51 2.36
CA TYR A 95 6.65 -6.70 2.73
C TYR A 95 6.56 -7.37 4.09
N LEU A 96 5.62 -6.91 4.89
CA LEU A 96 5.35 -7.47 6.20
C LEU A 96 4.42 -8.67 6.02
N GLN A 97 4.92 -9.86 6.34
CA GLN A 97 4.11 -11.05 6.45
C GLN A 97 3.78 -11.29 7.92
N ILE A 98 2.54 -10.99 8.28
CA ILE A 98 2.08 -11.20 9.66
C ILE A 98 1.65 -12.65 9.79
N THR A 99 2.36 -13.41 10.61
CA THR A 99 2.01 -14.79 10.99
C THR A 99 1.32 -14.85 12.36
N ALA A 100 1.44 -13.80 13.16
CA ALA A 100 0.79 -13.67 14.46
C ALA A 100 -0.59 -13.00 14.32
N SER A 101 -1.46 -13.29 15.28
CA SER A 101 -2.81 -12.70 15.35
C SER A 101 -2.83 -11.23 15.74
N ASP A 102 -1.69 -10.69 16.15
CA ASP A 102 -1.56 -9.33 16.65
C ASP A 102 -0.31 -8.63 16.08
N LEU A 103 -0.46 -7.37 15.74
CA LEU A 103 0.62 -6.52 15.30
C LEU A 103 1.04 -5.65 16.51
N SER A 104 2.25 -5.85 16.99
CA SER A 104 2.78 -5.08 18.11
C SER A 104 2.90 -3.59 17.76
N ASP A 105 2.40 -2.72 18.66
CA ASP A 105 2.61 -1.26 18.56
C ASP A 105 4.11 -0.90 18.53
N GLN A 106 4.95 -1.73 19.13
CA GLN A 106 6.41 -1.57 19.12
C GLN A 106 6.97 -1.58 17.69
N LEU A 107 6.43 -2.43 16.79
CA LEU A 107 6.87 -2.48 15.39
C LEU A 107 6.65 -1.14 14.68
N LEU A 108 5.49 -0.51 14.88
CA LEU A 108 5.20 0.80 14.30
C LEU A 108 6.13 1.88 14.87
N LYS A 109 6.45 1.80 16.15
CA LYS A 109 7.39 2.70 16.80
C LYS A 109 8.79 2.53 16.24
N ASP A 110 9.26 1.29 16.08
CA ASP A 110 10.57 0.99 15.51
C ASP A 110 10.70 1.53 14.07
N PHE A 111 9.63 1.49 13.27
CA PHE A 111 9.61 2.14 11.96
C PHE A 111 9.72 3.66 12.04
N LEU A 112 9.07 4.30 13.00
CA LEU A 112 9.15 5.75 13.18
C LEU A 112 10.52 6.21 13.67
N ASP A 113 11.22 5.38 14.43
CA ASP A 113 12.53 5.66 14.98
C ASP A 113 13.67 5.41 13.96
N MET A 114 13.38 4.86 12.77
CA MET A 114 14.38 4.70 11.71
C MET A 114 14.74 6.03 11.05
N GLU A 115 16.04 6.34 10.99
CA GLU A 115 16.58 7.56 10.36
C GLU A 115 16.58 7.54 8.82
N SER A 116 15.62 6.88 8.19
CA SER A 116 15.53 6.78 6.74
C SER A 116 14.17 7.21 6.23
N SER A 117 14.11 7.75 5.01
CA SER A 117 12.85 8.02 4.34
C SER A 117 12.11 6.72 4.06
N GLN A 118 10.86 6.63 4.48
CA GLN A 118 10.06 5.41 4.35
C GLN A 118 8.71 5.70 3.71
N ILE A 119 8.26 4.78 2.90
CA ILE A 119 6.90 4.75 2.36
C ILE A 119 6.26 3.45 2.84
N VAL A 120 5.25 3.58 3.70
CA VAL A 120 4.48 2.44 4.19
C VAL A 120 3.13 2.43 3.49
N THR A 121 2.82 1.32 2.82
CA THR A 121 1.53 1.13 2.17
C THR A 121 0.77 -0.02 2.84
N MET A 122 -0.51 0.18 3.08
CA MET A 122 -1.40 -0.83 3.63
C MET A 122 -2.52 -1.13 2.63
N HIS A 123 -2.62 -2.38 2.22
CA HIS A 123 -3.72 -2.86 1.39
C HIS A 123 -4.78 -3.51 2.24
N ILE A 124 -5.98 -2.93 2.24
CA ILE A 124 -7.11 -3.44 3.01
C ILE A 124 -8.17 -3.94 2.03
N GLN A 125 -8.53 -5.21 2.15
CA GLN A 125 -9.58 -5.82 1.36
C GLN A 125 -10.64 -6.40 2.29
N SER A 126 -11.88 -5.99 2.11
CA SER A 126 -13.01 -6.61 2.81
C SER A 126 -13.30 -7.98 2.19
N VAL A 127 -13.43 -8.98 3.03
CA VAL A 127 -13.77 -10.35 2.63
C VAL A 127 -15.09 -10.74 3.30
N ASP A 128 -15.93 -11.50 2.58
CA ASP A 128 -17.13 -12.09 3.17
C ASP A 128 -16.78 -12.93 4.40
N GLN A 129 -17.51 -12.74 5.50
CA GLN A 129 -17.19 -13.35 6.79
C GLN A 129 -17.14 -14.88 6.70
N ASN A 130 -18.04 -15.50 5.95
CA ASN A 130 -18.08 -16.96 5.80
C ASN A 130 -16.87 -17.47 5.02
N LYS A 131 -16.44 -16.73 4.00
CA LYS A 131 -15.21 -17.05 3.26
C LYS A 131 -13.98 -16.89 4.13
N ALA A 132 -13.92 -15.84 4.95
CA ALA A 132 -12.81 -15.61 5.88
C ALA A 132 -12.72 -16.76 6.90
N ILE A 133 -13.82 -17.15 7.52
CA ILE A 133 -13.88 -18.26 8.48
C ILE A 133 -13.44 -19.58 7.83
N LYS A 134 -13.90 -19.88 6.61
CA LYS A 134 -13.47 -21.08 5.89
C LYS A 134 -11.98 -21.08 5.60
N SER A 135 -11.43 -19.95 5.15
CA SER A 135 -10.00 -19.82 4.88
C SER A 135 -9.16 -20.01 6.15
N ILE A 136 -9.55 -19.39 7.26
CA ILE A 136 -8.86 -19.52 8.54
C ILE A 136 -8.88 -20.99 9.01
N LYS A 137 -10.03 -21.65 8.96
CA LYS A 137 -10.14 -23.08 9.33
C LYS A 137 -9.25 -23.97 8.47
N HIS A 138 -9.19 -23.71 7.16
CA HIS A 138 -8.31 -24.45 6.26
C HIS A 138 -6.84 -24.28 6.64
N THR A 139 -6.40 -23.02 6.86
CA THR A 139 -5.03 -22.73 7.27
C THR A 139 -4.65 -23.37 8.60
N ILE A 140 -5.55 -23.35 9.60
CA ILE A 140 -5.33 -24.04 10.89
C ILE A 140 -5.12 -25.53 10.67
N THR A 141 -5.99 -26.16 9.86
CA THR A 141 -5.90 -27.60 9.57
C THR A 141 -4.59 -27.97 8.87
N GLU A 142 -4.11 -27.13 7.95
CA GLU A 142 -2.82 -27.34 7.28
C GLU A 142 -1.64 -27.19 8.23
N LEU A 143 -1.66 -26.18 9.11
CA LEU A 143 -0.64 -25.99 10.14
C LEU A 143 -0.57 -27.17 11.11
N ASP A 144 -1.70 -27.68 11.53
CA ASP A 144 -1.76 -28.85 12.42
C ASP A 144 -1.21 -30.11 11.73
N ARG A 145 -1.52 -30.31 10.44
CA ARG A 145 -0.92 -31.40 9.65
C ARG A 145 0.59 -31.26 9.54
N SER A 146 1.09 -30.06 9.23
CA SER A 146 2.53 -29.81 9.11
C SER A 146 3.24 -30.06 10.42
N LYS A 147 2.69 -29.64 11.55
CA LYS A 147 3.25 -29.94 12.89
C LYS A 147 3.34 -31.44 13.18
N ILE A 148 2.29 -32.18 12.84
CA ILE A 148 2.26 -33.64 13.03
C ILE A 148 3.32 -34.31 12.15
N GLU A 149 3.52 -33.85 10.92
CA GLU A 149 4.54 -34.37 10.03
C GLU A 149 5.97 -34.06 10.52
N GLU A 150 6.20 -32.86 11.01
CA GLU A 150 7.51 -32.48 11.61
C GLU A 150 7.82 -33.34 12.86
N GLN A 151 6.83 -33.54 13.73
CA GLN A 151 6.99 -34.40 14.90
C GLN A 151 7.32 -35.85 14.51
N LYS A 152 6.69 -36.38 13.47
CA LYS A 152 6.99 -37.74 12.96
C LYS A 152 8.38 -37.84 12.35
N LYS A 153 8.90 -36.78 11.76
CA LYS A 153 10.28 -36.74 11.22
C LYS A 153 11.33 -36.61 12.33
N ALA A 154 11.01 -35.93 13.43
CA ALA A 154 11.92 -35.77 14.57
C ALA A 154 12.06 -37.02 15.45
N VAL A 155 11.17 -37.98 15.32
CA VAL A 155 11.15 -39.27 16.08
C VAL A 155 11.79 -40.44 15.28
N ARG A 156 12.19 -40.19 14.04
CA ARG A 156 12.98 -41.12 13.22
C ARG A 156 14.45 -40.74 13.19
#